data_ab97fd260b9b8fe1fdb991490d7b0164
#
_entry.id   ab97fd260b9b8fe1fdb991490d7b0164
#
_cell.length_a   1.000
_cell.length_b   1.000
_cell.length_c   1.000
_cell.angle_alpha   90.00
_cell.angle_beta   90.00
_cell.angle_gamma   90.00
#
_symmetry.space_group_name_H-M   'P 1'
#
loop_
_entity.id
_entity.type
_entity.pdbx_description
1 polymer ?
#
loop_
_entity_poly.entity_id
_entity_poly.type
_entity_poly.pdbx_seq_one_letter_code
_entity_poly.pdbx_strand_id
1 'polypeptide(L)'
;MTDYLRRHLGAKLLLSYLAIIVVGVAVLIIASQFILPTSFNRHMSGMGMMDGGMGMGMGNQGIGNSNSIPQLYVDFRASFNEALTYAALAAMIVAIAFSLFLSRSVIAPIQAMSLATQRISEGHYDERVQVNGKDELAQLALYFNQMAEKLYHIESMRRRLIGDVSHELRTPLTAIKGSMEGLMDGVLPATDETYQQIHTEA
;
A
#
# COMPACT_ATOMS: atom_id res chain seq x y z
N MET A 1 -8.48 -10.97 20.74
CA MET A 1 -7.26 -10.20 20.43
C MET A 1 -7.00 -10.10 18.93
N THR A 2 -7.25 -11.16 18.17
CA THR A 2 -7.08 -11.20 16.69
C THR A 2 -8.06 -10.31 15.93
N ASP A 3 -9.27 -10.07 16.43
CA ASP A 3 -10.27 -9.20 15.76
C ASP A 3 -9.97 -7.70 15.90
N TYR A 4 -9.33 -7.29 16.99
CA TYR A 4 -8.90 -5.90 17.17
C TYR A 4 -7.76 -5.52 16.19
N LEU A 5 -6.82 -6.46 16.00
CA LEU A 5 -5.71 -6.30 15.06
C LEU A 5 -6.16 -6.28 13.60
N ARG A 6 -7.28 -6.94 13.27
CA ARG A 6 -7.87 -6.92 11.91
C ARG A 6 -8.58 -5.62 11.58
N ARG A 7 -9.01 -4.86 12.60
CA ARG A 7 -9.83 -3.65 12.45
C ARG A 7 -9.05 -2.34 12.40
N HIS A 8 -7.76 -2.35 12.85
CA HIS A 8 -6.97 -1.12 12.94
C HIS A 8 -5.69 -1.22 12.12
N LEU A 9 -5.58 -0.38 11.07
CA LEU A 9 -4.40 -0.29 10.23
C LEU A 9 -3.16 0.10 11.04
N GLY A 10 -3.30 1.07 11.96
CA GLY A 10 -2.24 1.49 12.86
C GLY A 10 -1.70 0.36 13.74
N ALA A 11 -2.58 -0.53 14.24
CA ALA A 11 -2.18 -1.69 15.02
C ALA A 11 -1.42 -2.71 14.17
N LYS A 12 -1.81 -2.92 12.90
CA LYS A 12 -1.09 -3.78 11.95
C LYS A 12 0.31 -3.24 11.66
N LEU A 13 0.43 -1.94 11.40
CA LEU A 13 1.71 -1.29 11.13
C LEU A 13 2.62 -1.37 12.37
N LEU A 14 2.09 -1.03 13.55
CA LEU A 14 2.87 -1.08 14.80
C LEU A 14 3.36 -2.50 15.10
N LEU A 15 2.48 -3.52 14.95
CA LEU A 15 2.83 -4.91 15.16
C LEU A 15 3.88 -5.41 14.17
N SER A 16 3.82 -4.92 12.95
CA SER A 16 4.76 -5.23 11.89
C SER A 16 6.14 -4.60 12.15
N TYR A 17 6.22 -3.35 12.63
CA TYR A 17 7.48 -2.75 13.09
C TYR A 17 8.06 -3.49 14.29
N LEU A 18 7.21 -3.85 15.25
CA LEU A 18 7.63 -4.64 16.40
C LEU A 18 8.17 -6.01 15.98
N ALA A 19 7.52 -6.68 15.02
CA ALA A 19 7.97 -7.98 14.50
C ALA A 19 9.35 -7.87 13.84
N ILE A 20 9.62 -6.81 13.07
CA ILE A 20 10.94 -6.58 12.46
C ILE A 20 12.02 -6.41 13.54
N ILE A 21 11.74 -5.61 14.56
CA ILE A 21 12.67 -5.38 15.66
C ILE A 21 12.94 -6.71 16.40
N VAL A 22 11.90 -7.48 16.72
CA VAL A 22 12.01 -8.77 17.41
C VAL A 22 12.82 -9.77 16.57
N VAL A 23 12.54 -9.86 15.27
CA VAL A 23 13.29 -10.74 14.36
C VAL A 23 14.74 -10.28 14.26
N GLY A 24 15.02 -8.99 14.14
CA GLY A 24 16.38 -8.45 14.10
C GLY A 24 17.17 -8.77 15.38
N VAL A 25 16.56 -8.57 16.53
CA VAL A 25 17.16 -8.91 17.84
C VAL A 25 17.35 -10.43 17.97
N ALA A 26 16.38 -11.25 17.57
CA ALA A 26 16.50 -12.71 17.62
C ALA A 26 17.63 -13.23 16.72
N VAL A 27 17.76 -12.69 15.51
CA VAL A 27 18.86 -13.02 14.58
C VAL A 27 20.22 -12.65 15.19
N LEU A 28 20.34 -11.48 15.83
CA LEU A 28 21.57 -11.09 16.50
C LEU A 28 21.91 -12.02 17.68
N ILE A 29 20.93 -12.40 18.49
CA ILE A 29 21.13 -13.34 19.59
C ILE A 29 21.54 -14.71 19.09
N ILE A 30 20.86 -15.25 18.07
CA ILE A 30 21.16 -16.55 17.47
C ILE A 30 22.55 -16.52 16.83
N ALA A 31 22.87 -15.49 16.06
CA ALA A 31 24.20 -15.33 15.46
C ALA A 31 25.29 -15.27 16.55
N SER A 32 25.07 -14.55 17.62
CA SER A 32 25.98 -14.49 18.77
C SER A 32 26.19 -15.84 19.43
N GLN A 33 25.13 -16.65 19.60
CA GLN A 33 25.23 -17.93 20.30
C GLN A 33 25.83 -19.06 19.48
N PHE A 34 25.59 -19.06 18.16
CA PHE A 34 26.08 -20.13 17.30
C PHE A 34 27.46 -19.88 16.71
N ILE A 35 27.85 -18.64 16.46
CA ILE A 35 29.08 -18.32 15.76
C ILE A 35 30.25 -18.18 16.75
N LEU A 36 30.02 -17.58 17.91
CA LEU A 36 31.07 -17.40 18.94
C LEU A 36 31.59 -18.73 19.51
N PRO A 37 30.74 -19.73 19.89
CA PRO A 37 31.27 -21.00 20.45
C PRO A 37 31.97 -21.88 19.41
N THR A 38 31.49 -21.91 18.15
CA THR A 38 32.05 -22.76 17.11
C THR A 38 33.45 -22.31 16.68
N SER A 39 33.67 -21.02 16.62
CA SER A 39 35.00 -20.46 16.31
C SER A 39 35.96 -20.67 17.46
N PHE A 40 35.54 -20.52 18.71
CA PHE A 40 36.33 -20.74 19.90
C PHE A 40 36.74 -22.22 20.05
N ASN A 41 35.80 -23.17 19.86
CA ASN A 41 36.09 -24.61 19.95
C ASN A 41 37.00 -25.11 18.80
N ARG A 42 36.92 -24.53 17.62
CA ARG A 42 37.79 -24.93 16.49
C ARG A 42 39.24 -24.52 16.73
N HIS A 43 39.51 -23.44 17.50
CA HIS A 43 40.83 -22.97 17.84
C HIS A 43 41.41 -23.68 19.06
N MET A 44 40.60 -24.01 20.07
CA MET A 44 41.02 -24.76 21.23
C MET A 44 41.40 -26.24 20.87
N SER A 45 40.71 -26.87 19.91
CA SER A 45 41.08 -28.23 19.45
C SER A 45 42.38 -28.27 18.69
N GLY A 46 42.85 -27.16 18.12
CA GLY A 46 44.18 -27.03 17.52
C GLY A 46 45.33 -26.92 18.54
N MET A 47 45.05 -26.41 19.75
CA MET A 47 46.04 -26.31 20.84
C MET A 47 46.13 -27.56 21.71
N GLY A 48 45.16 -28.47 21.64
CA GLY A 48 45.09 -29.67 22.51
C GLY A 48 45.89 -30.89 22.02
N MET A 49 46.58 -30.84 20.88
CA MET A 49 47.35 -31.97 20.35
C MET A 49 48.88 -31.88 20.60
N MET A 50 49.32 -31.16 21.63
CA MET A 50 50.72 -31.19 22.06
C MET A 50 50.84 -31.44 23.57
N ASP A 51 50.15 -32.47 24.09
CA ASP A 51 50.49 -32.99 25.40
C ASP A 51 50.42 -34.52 25.37
N GLY A 52 51.55 -35.13 25.18
CA GLY A 52 51.73 -36.58 25.10
C GLY A 52 53.20 -36.96 24.94
N GLY A 53 54.13 -36.31 25.63
CA GLY A 53 55.54 -36.66 25.61
C GLY A 53 56.20 -36.38 26.94
N MET A 54 56.28 -37.39 27.85
CA MET A 54 57.16 -37.38 29.01
C MET A 54 58.59 -37.18 28.53
N GLY A 55 59.22 -36.04 28.89
CA GLY A 55 60.61 -35.77 28.71
C GLY A 55 61.09 -34.83 29.80
N MET A 56 61.68 -35.33 30.91
CA MET A 56 62.45 -34.55 31.87
C MET A 56 63.59 -33.82 31.15
N GLY A 57 63.52 -32.50 31.07
CA GLY A 57 64.57 -31.64 30.61
C GLY A 57 64.48 -30.28 31.30
N MET A 58 65.22 -30.08 32.36
CA MET A 58 65.54 -28.76 32.97
C MET A 58 66.16 -27.87 31.89
N GLY A 59 65.44 -26.87 31.40
CA GLY A 59 65.95 -25.87 30.50
C GLY A 59 65.09 -24.62 30.58
N ASN A 60 65.56 -23.65 31.32
CA ASN A 60 65.11 -22.28 31.40
C ASN A 60 64.85 -21.68 30.02
N GLN A 61 63.59 -21.41 29.66
CA GLN A 61 63.26 -20.30 28.75
C GLN A 61 61.78 -19.91 28.92
N GLY A 62 61.55 -19.02 29.87
CA GLY A 62 60.35 -18.21 29.88
C GLY A 62 60.45 -17.17 28.77
N ILE A 63 59.79 -17.41 27.67
CA ILE A 63 59.33 -16.31 26.82
C ILE A 63 57.98 -16.79 26.30
N GLY A 64 56.95 -16.29 26.97
CA GLY A 64 55.56 -16.43 26.45
C GLY A 64 55.53 -15.98 25.01
N ASN A 65 55.03 -16.91 24.16
CA ASN A 65 54.88 -16.67 22.73
C ASN A 65 54.03 -15.42 22.47
N SER A 66 54.70 -14.26 22.29
CA SER A 66 54.07 -12.96 22.06
C SER A 66 53.25 -12.88 20.77
N ASN A 67 53.22 -14.00 20.01
CA ASN A 67 52.45 -14.11 18.77
C ASN A 67 50.99 -14.59 18.98
N SER A 68 50.59 -15.01 20.18
CA SER A 68 49.25 -15.51 20.44
C SER A 68 48.18 -14.38 20.49
N ILE A 69 48.57 -13.18 20.96
CA ILE A 69 47.68 -12.03 21.09
C ILE A 69 47.23 -11.49 19.72
N PRO A 70 48.14 -11.28 18.73
CA PRO A 70 47.71 -10.86 17.38
C PRO A 70 46.81 -11.87 16.67
N GLN A 71 47.06 -13.19 16.83
CA GLN A 71 46.21 -14.22 16.22
C GLN A 71 44.83 -14.27 16.83
N LEU A 72 44.68 -14.18 18.15
CA LEU A 72 43.40 -14.10 18.84
C LEU A 72 42.54 -12.91 18.36
N TYR A 73 43.21 -11.79 18.10
CA TYR A 73 42.56 -10.58 17.61
C TYR A 73 42.06 -10.73 16.16
N VAL A 74 42.82 -11.37 15.30
CA VAL A 74 42.48 -11.66 13.90
C VAL A 74 41.28 -12.61 13.83
N ASP A 75 41.30 -13.67 14.63
CA ASP A 75 40.24 -14.69 14.67
C ASP A 75 38.93 -14.15 15.27
N PHE A 76 39.01 -13.36 16.31
CA PHE A 76 37.87 -12.65 16.87
C PHE A 76 37.24 -11.74 15.80
N ARG A 77 38.03 -10.98 15.06
CA ARG A 77 37.59 -10.08 14.02
C ARG A 77 36.94 -10.81 12.84
N ALA A 78 37.48 -11.97 12.46
CA ALA A 78 36.92 -12.83 11.41
C ALA A 78 35.54 -13.37 11.82
N SER A 79 35.41 -13.91 13.04
CA SER A 79 34.18 -14.45 13.58
C SER A 79 33.10 -13.35 13.74
N PHE A 80 33.49 -12.16 14.18
CA PHE A 80 32.58 -11.02 14.31
C PHE A 80 32.06 -10.55 12.94
N ASN A 81 32.94 -10.47 11.93
CA ASN A 81 32.54 -10.11 10.56
C ASN A 81 31.59 -11.17 9.94
N GLU A 82 31.83 -12.44 10.20
CA GLU A 82 30.97 -13.53 9.75
C GLU A 82 29.57 -13.42 10.39
N ALA A 83 29.50 -13.18 11.70
CA ALA A 83 28.26 -12.95 12.41
C ALA A 83 27.47 -11.74 11.86
N LEU A 84 28.17 -10.64 11.59
CA LEU A 84 27.56 -9.43 11.02
C LEU A 84 27.03 -9.70 9.61
N THR A 85 27.72 -10.47 8.78
CA THR A 85 27.25 -10.79 7.42
C THR A 85 25.97 -11.61 7.43
N TYR A 86 25.88 -12.65 8.27
CA TYR A 86 24.64 -13.42 8.42
C TYR A 86 23.50 -12.60 8.99
N ALA A 87 23.77 -11.74 9.98
CA ALA A 87 22.76 -10.84 10.54
C ALA A 87 22.26 -9.84 9.48
N ALA A 88 23.16 -9.28 8.66
CA ALA A 88 22.79 -8.37 7.58
C ALA A 88 21.95 -9.05 6.49
N LEU A 89 22.30 -10.28 6.09
CA LEU A 89 21.52 -11.06 5.12
C LEU A 89 20.13 -11.38 5.64
N ALA A 90 20.01 -11.81 6.89
CA ALA A 90 18.71 -12.09 7.50
C ALA A 90 17.84 -10.82 7.62
N ALA A 91 18.44 -9.70 8.03
CA ALA A 91 17.74 -8.41 8.08
C ALA A 91 17.25 -7.94 6.69
N MET A 92 18.06 -8.16 5.65
CA MET A 92 17.70 -7.85 4.27
C MET A 92 16.48 -8.66 3.81
N ILE A 93 16.44 -9.97 4.07
CA ILE A 93 15.30 -10.83 3.73
C ILE A 93 14.01 -10.34 4.41
N VAL A 94 14.09 -10.04 5.70
CA VAL A 94 12.96 -9.53 6.47
C VAL A 94 12.49 -8.19 5.94
N ALA A 95 13.42 -7.28 5.61
CA ALA A 95 13.09 -5.97 5.05
C ALA A 95 12.38 -6.08 3.70
N ILE A 96 12.85 -6.98 2.82
CA ILE A 96 12.21 -7.22 1.52
C ILE A 96 10.79 -7.79 1.71
N ALA A 97 10.63 -8.80 2.55
CA ALA A 97 9.33 -9.40 2.84
C ALA A 97 8.34 -8.35 3.38
N PHE A 98 8.80 -7.51 4.31
CA PHE A 98 7.99 -6.44 4.87
C PHE A 98 7.65 -5.35 3.84
N SER A 99 8.59 -4.96 3.01
CA SER A 99 8.38 -3.99 1.93
C SER A 99 7.28 -4.48 0.96
N LEU A 100 7.31 -5.75 0.57
CA LEU A 100 6.30 -6.37 -0.29
C LEU A 100 4.92 -6.41 0.40
N PHE A 101 4.90 -6.73 1.68
CA PHE A 101 3.67 -6.72 2.47
C PHE A 101 3.05 -5.32 2.54
N LEU A 102 3.84 -4.31 2.86
CA LEU A 102 3.37 -2.92 2.95
C LEU A 102 2.90 -2.38 1.61
N SER A 103 3.64 -2.69 0.54
CA SER A 103 3.28 -2.32 -0.83
C SER A 103 1.89 -2.84 -1.23
N ARG A 104 1.60 -4.10 -0.93
CA ARG A 104 0.30 -4.72 -1.27
C ARG A 104 -0.83 -4.36 -0.32
N SER A 105 -0.53 -4.18 0.97
CA SER A 105 -1.56 -3.96 2.00
C SER A 105 -1.96 -2.51 2.16
N VAL A 106 -1.09 -1.56 1.81
CA VAL A 106 -1.33 -0.13 2.03
C VAL A 106 -1.21 0.66 0.74
N ILE A 107 -0.10 0.52 0.01
CA ILE A 107 0.18 1.39 -1.14
C ILE A 107 -0.77 1.08 -2.30
N ALA A 108 -0.97 -0.19 -2.64
CA ALA A 108 -1.82 -0.58 -3.77
C ALA A 108 -3.29 -0.12 -3.62
N PRO A 109 -3.98 -0.27 -2.48
CA PRO A 109 -5.32 0.27 -2.29
C PRO A 109 -5.40 1.79 -2.42
N ILE A 110 -4.42 2.52 -1.88
CA ILE A 110 -4.37 3.99 -1.99
C ILE A 110 -4.21 4.42 -3.45
N GLN A 111 -3.34 3.76 -4.22
CA GLN A 111 -3.18 4.02 -5.65
C GLN A 111 -4.45 3.70 -6.44
N ALA A 112 -5.12 2.60 -6.13
CA ALA A 112 -6.40 2.25 -6.76
C ALA A 112 -7.47 3.34 -6.52
N MET A 113 -7.57 3.85 -5.28
CA MET A 113 -8.47 4.97 -4.97
C MET A 113 -8.09 6.25 -5.69
N SER A 114 -6.79 6.56 -5.81
CA SER A 114 -6.31 7.73 -6.53
C SER A 114 -6.70 7.68 -8.02
N LEU A 115 -6.48 6.53 -8.66
CA LEU A 115 -6.88 6.31 -10.05
C LEU A 115 -8.40 6.37 -10.25
N ALA A 116 -9.16 5.75 -9.35
CA ALA A 116 -10.62 5.80 -9.40
C ALA A 116 -11.15 7.23 -9.21
N THR A 117 -10.53 8.03 -8.33
CA THR A 117 -10.86 9.45 -8.15
C THR A 117 -10.62 10.24 -9.42
N GLN A 118 -9.50 9.98 -10.11
CA GLN A 118 -9.21 10.62 -11.40
C GLN A 118 -10.28 10.27 -12.44
N ARG A 119 -10.66 9.00 -12.59
CA ARG A 119 -11.72 8.58 -13.50
C ARG A 119 -13.08 9.20 -13.21
N ILE A 120 -13.43 9.32 -11.92
CA ILE A 120 -14.65 10.04 -11.51
C ILE A 120 -14.57 11.51 -11.93
N SER A 121 -13.41 12.16 -11.78
CA SER A 121 -13.26 13.57 -12.24
C SER A 121 -13.39 13.74 -13.76
N GLU A 122 -13.11 12.69 -14.53
CA GLU A 122 -13.30 12.61 -15.98
C GLU A 122 -14.74 12.25 -16.40
N GLY A 123 -15.63 12.06 -15.42
CA GLY A 123 -17.05 11.77 -15.66
C GLY A 123 -17.44 10.28 -15.65
N HIS A 124 -16.52 9.39 -15.31
CA HIS A 124 -16.78 7.96 -15.17
C HIS A 124 -17.28 7.62 -13.75
N TYR A 125 -18.52 7.97 -13.46
CA TYR A 125 -19.13 7.83 -12.11
C TYR A 125 -19.49 6.37 -11.75
N ASP A 126 -19.36 5.43 -12.68
CA ASP A 126 -19.56 3.99 -12.49
C ASP A 126 -18.33 3.28 -11.91
N GLU A 127 -17.19 3.98 -11.80
CA GLU A 127 -15.96 3.42 -11.23
C GLU A 127 -16.14 3.03 -9.77
N ARG A 128 -15.61 1.85 -9.38
CA ARG A 128 -15.67 1.33 -8.02
C ARG A 128 -14.32 0.76 -7.61
N VAL A 129 -13.99 0.92 -6.34
CA VAL A 129 -12.78 0.37 -5.72
C VAL A 129 -13.13 -0.93 -5.00
N GLN A 130 -12.26 -1.95 -5.11
CA GLN A 130 -12.44 -3.19 -4.37
C GLN A 130 -12.24 -2.96 -2.87
N VAL A 131 -13.19 -3.45 -2.07
CA VAL A 131 -13.12 -3.39 -0.61
C VAL A 131 -12.48 -4.67 -0.10
N ASN A 132 -11.20 -4.59 0.29
CA ASN A 132 -10.45 -5.71 0.82
C ASN A 132 -10.11 -5.49 2.29
N GLY A 133 -10.57 -6.39 3.17
CA GLY A 133 -10.27 -6.32 4.60
C GLY A 133 -11.40 -5.76 5.46
N LYS A 134 -11.06 -5.40 6.70
CA LYS A 134 -11.98 -4.84 7.71
C LYS A 134 -11.33 -3.70 8.50
N ASP A 135 -10.31 -3.11 7.92
CA ASP A 135 -9.54 -2.00 8.50
C ASP A 135 -10.03 -0.64 8.01
N GLU A 136 -9.36 0.40 8.41
CA GLU A 136 -9.68 1.78 8.07
C GLU A 136 -9.58 2.04 6.55
N LEU A 137 -8.71 1.32 5.83
CA LEU A 137 -8.63 1.42 4.36
C LEU A 137 -9.85 0.78 3.69
N ALA A 138 -10.32 -0.36 4.20
CA ALA A 138 -11.55 -0.97 3.71
C ALA A 138 -12.76 -0.07 3.96
N GLN A 139 -12.81 0.60 5.12
CA GLN A 139 -13.86 1.56 5.44
C GLN A 139 -13.80 2.79 4.52
N LEU A 140 -12.60 3.30 4.23
CA LEU A 140 -12.39 4.39 3.29
C LEU A 140 -12.85 4.00 1.87
N ALA A 141 -12.56 2.77 1.42
CA ALA A 141 -13.03 2.26 0.13
C ALA A 141 -14.57 2.17 0.06
N LEU A 142 -15.23 1.79 1.16
CA LEU A 142 -16.68 1.80 1.26
C LEU A 142 -17.26 3.22 1.13
N TYR A 143 -16.70 4.18 1.84
CA TYR A 143 -17.15 5.59 1.74
C TYR A 143 -16.90 6.18 0.36
N PHE A 144 -15.78 5.82 -0.27
CA PHE A 144 -15.50 6.19 -1.66
C PHE A 144 -16.58 5.65 -2.61
N ASN A 145 -16.92 4.37 -2.52
CA ASN A 145 -17.93 3.75 -3.36
C ASN A 145 -19.32 4.36 -3.14
N GLN A 146 -19.67 4.70 -1.89
CA GLN A 146 -20.93 5.41 -1.58
C GLN A 146 -20.96 6.82 -2.20
N MET A 147 -19.84 7.53 -2.17
CA MET A 147 -19.72 8.83 -2.82
C MET A 147 -19.87 8.71 -4.34
N ALA A 148 -19.18 7.75 -4.95
CA ALA A 148 -19.26 7.47 -6.39
C ALA A 148 -20.70 7.15 -6.82
N GLU A 149 -21.42 6.34 -6.02
CA GLU A 149 -22.83 6.01 -6.25
C GLU A 149 -23.72 7.25 -6.23
N LYS A 150 -23.54 8.12 -5.24
CA LYS A 150 -24.30 9.37 -5.17
C LYS A 150 -24.05 10.27 -6.37
N LEU A 151 -22.78 10.39 -6.80
CA LEU A 151 -22.42 11.17 -7.99
C LEU A 151 -23.04 10.58 -9.26
N TYR A 152 -23.04 9.26 -9.41
CA TYR A 152 -23.69 8.57 -10.52
C TYR A 152 -25.20 8.88 -10.58
N HIS A 153 -25.88 8.81 -9.44
CA HIS A 153 -27.31 9.14 -9.36
C HIS A 153 -27.60 10.61 -9.68
N ILE A 154 -26.79 11.54 -9.18
CA ILE A 154 -26.96 12.98 -9.45
C ILE A 154 -26.80 13.25 -10.96
N GLU A 155 -25.77 12.69 -11.59
CA GLU A 155 -25.55 12.88 -13.02
C GLU A 155 -26.65 12.21 -13.88
N SER A 156 -27.09 11.03 -13.49
CA SER A 156 -28.21 10.36 -14.14
C SER A 156 -29.51 11.19 -14.06
N MET A 157 -29.80 11.73 -12.89
CA MET A 157 -30.95 12.62 -12.65
C MET A 157 -30.82 13.90 -13.48
N ARG A 158 -29.65 14.52 -13.51
CA ARG A 158 -29.37 15.71 -14.33
C ARG A 158 -29.62 15.46 -15.82
N ARG A 159 -29.11 14.34 -16.35
CA ARG A 159 -29.31 13.96 -17.77
C ARG A 159 -30.79 13.75 -18.09
N ARG A 160 -31.53 13.09 -17.19
CA ARG A 160 -32.97 12.89 -17.35
C ARG A 160 -33.71 14.23 -17.36
N LEU A 161 -33.40 15.10 -16.38
CA LEU A 161 -34.04 16.42 -16.28
C LEU A 161 -33.77 17.24 -17.55
N ILE A 162 -32.56 17.25 -18.09
CA ILE A 162 -32.24 17.95 -19.34
C ILE A 162 -33.05 17.38 -20.50
N GLY A 163 -33.19 16.03 -20.56
CA GLY A 163 -34.00 15.35 -21.56
C GLY A 163 -35.47 15.76 -21.46
N ASP A 164 -36.04 15.69 -20.27
CA ASP A 164 -37.45 16.01 -20.01
C ASP A 164 -37.74 17.49 -20.36
N VAL A 165 -36.91 18.43 -19.86
CA VAL A 165 -37.02 19.86 -20.20
C VAL A 165 -36.91 20.09 -21.71
N SER A 166 -36.00 19.40 -22.41
CA SER A 166 -35.87 19.53 -23.86
C SER A 166 -37.13 19.05 -24.60
N HIS A 167 -37.76 17.99 -24.14
CA HIS A 167 -39.05 17.53 -24.68
C HIS A 167 -40.18 18.46 -24.37
N GLU A 168 -40.27 18.94 -23.14
CA GLU A 168 -41.31 19.87 -22.71
C GLU A 168 -41.25 21.23 -23.43
N LEU A 169 -40.05 21.73 -23.76
CA LEU A 169 -39.86 22.95 -24.53
C LEU A 169 -40.08 22.75 -26.03
N ARG A 170 -39.83 21.57 -26.58
CA ARG A 170 -40.00 21.32 -28.02
C ARG A 170 -41.46 21.42 -28.45
N THR A 171 -42.37 20.96 -27.64
CA THR A 171 -43.82 20.93 -27.96
C THR A 171 -44.40 22.36 -28.16
N PRO A 172 -44.27 23.29 -27.20
CA PRO A 172 -44.78 24.65 -27.39
C PRO A 172 -44.03 25.40 -28.52
N LEU A 173 -42.69 25.22 -28.60
CA LEU A 173 -41.91 25.85 -29.68
C LEU A 173 -42.38 25.37 -31.07
N THR A 174 -42.72 24.08 -31.21
CA THR A 174 -43.22 23.53 -32.48
C THR A 174 -44.63 24.07 -32.79
N ALA A 175 -45.49 24.24 -31.78
CA ALA A 175 -46.81 24.80 -31.96
C ALA A 175 -46.71 26.32 -32.35
N ILE A 176 -45.89 27.09 -31.66
CA ILE A 176 -45.63 28.49 -32.01
C ILE A 176 -45.08 28.60 -33.44
N LYS A 177 -44.07 27.79 -33.79
CA LYS A 177 -43.50 27.79 -35.14
C LYS A 177 -44.52 27.45 -36.20
N GLY A 178 -45.33 26.39 -35.99
CA GLY A 178 -46.38 26.00 -36.90
C GLY A 178 -47.46 27.08 -37.09
N SER A 179 -47.84 27.76 -36.00
CA SER A 179 -48.80 28.86 -36.06
C SER A 179 -48.21 30.07 -36.80
N MET A 180 -46.95 30.40 -36.60
CA MET A 180 -46.28 31.46 -37.36
C MET A 180 -46.12 31.14 -38.84
N GLU A 181 -45.74 29.90 -39.19
CA GLU A 181 -45.69 29.46 -40.60
C GLU A 181 -47.07 29.51 -41.25
N GLY A 182 -48.14 29.08 -40.51
CA GLY A 182 -49.51 29.15 -41.01
C GLY A 182 -50.02 30.58 -41.25
N LEU A 183 -49.59 31.54 -40.41
CA LEU A 183 -49.83 32.98 -40.64
C LEU A 183 -49.09 33.49 -41.86
N MET A 184 -47.84 33.13 -42.07
CA MET A 184 -47.02 33.56 -43.20
C MET A 184 -47.51 33.02 -44.52
N ASP A 185 -47.98 31.75 -44.56
CA ASP A 185 -48.51 31.08 -45.71
C ASP A 185 -49.98 31.43 -46.01
N GLY A 186 -50.61 32.27 -45.18
CA GLY A 186 -51.99 32.69 -45.32
C GLY A 186 -53.04 31.58 -45.03
N VAL A 187 -52.61 30.47 -44.42
CA VAL A 187 -53.48 29.34 -44.02
C VAL A 187 -54.25 29.71 -42.72
N LEU A 188 -53.62 30.44 -41.83
CA LEU A 188 -54.26 30.99 -40.60
C LEU A 188 -54.63 32.43 -40.81
N PRO A 189 -55.84 32.87 -40.38
CA PRO A 189 -56.22 34.26 -40.47
C PRO A 189 -55.47 35.10 -39.42
N ALA A 190 -54.99 36.28 -39.78
CA ALA A 190 -54.30 37.19 -38.89
C ALA A 190 -55.33 37.95 -38.00
N THR A 191 -55.96 37.26 -37.06
CA THR A 191 -56.93 37.80 -36.12
C THR A 191 -56.36 37.91 -34.70
N ASP A 192 -56.97 38.75 -33.86
CA ASP A 192 -56.58 38.89 -32.48
C ASP A 192 -56.64 37.57 -31.69
N GLU A 193 -57.60 36.69 -32.04
CA GLU A 193 -57.71 35.36 -31.44
C GLU A 193 -56.49 34.49 -31.79
N THR A 194 -56.00 34.52 -33.02
CA THR A 194 -54.84 33.76 -33.45
C THR A 194 -53.57 34.26 -32.70
N TYR A 195 -53.38 35.54 -32.55
CA TYR A 195 -52.27 36.11 -31.80
C TYR A 195 -52.36 35.79 -30.29
N GLN A 196 -53.54 35.82 -29.69
CA GLN A 196 -53.75 35.44 -28.31
C GLN A 196 -53.45 33.96 -28.06
N GLN A 197 -53.81 33.07 -29.00
CA GLN A 197 -53.49 31.66 -28.93
C GLN A 197 -51.98 31.43 -28.93
N ILE A 198 -51.25 32.05 -29.84
CA ILE A 198 -49.79 31.97 -29.90
C ILE A 198 -49.16 32.55 -28.62
N HIS A 199 -49.69 33.64 -28.09
CA HIS A 199 -49.19 34.21 -26.84
C HIS A 199 -49.44 33.31 -25.63
N THR A 200 -50.51 32.53 -25.62
CA THR A 200 -50.82 31.59 -24.51
C THR A 200 -49.91 30.35 -24.56
N GLU A 201 -49.44 29.98 -25.73
CA GLU A 201 -48.50 28.86 -25.91
C GLU A 201 -47.01 29.24 -25.72
N ALA A 202 -46.68 30.53 -25.70
CA ALA A 202 -45.32 31.04 -25.51
C ALA A 202 -44.95 31.17 -24.03
#